data_f2bffa29121f34f76dad64b63949451b
#
_entry.id   f2bffa29121f34f76dad64b63949451b
#
_cell.length_a   1.000
_cell.length_b   1.000
_cell.length_c   1.000
_cell.angle_alpha   90.00
_cell.angle_beta   90.00
_cell.angle_gamma   90.00
#
_symmetry.space_group_name_H-M   'P 1'
#
loop_
_entity.id
_entity.type
_entity.pdbx_description
1 polymer ?
#
loop_
_entity_poly.entity_id
_entity_poly.type
_entity_poly.pdbx_seq_one_letter_code
_entity_poly.pdbx_strand_id
1 'polypeptide(L)'
;MLQYFTRKVDRYKQQGKKAKREVNDACFVTVAWLLGCLGKCCSGCGDALVYEKGKSNLTANRIDNSVGHEIDNVVPMCCWCNCALSNL
;
A
#
# COMPACT_ATOMS: atom_id res chain seq x y z
N MET A 1 -10.60 -2.71 12.02
CA MET A 1 -9.49 -2.00 11.34
C MET A 1 -8.29 -2.88 11.07
N LEU A 2 -7.77 -3.59 12.07
CA LEU A 2 -6.61 -4.47 11.88
C LEU A 2 -6.83 -5.53 10.81
N GLN A 3 -7.99 -6.17 10.79
CA GLN A 3 -8.31 -7.19 9.79
C GLN A 3 -8.29 -6.64 8.36
N TYR A 4 -8.78 -5.42 8.18
CA TYR A 4 -8.79 -4.75 6.88
C TYR A 4 -7.36 -4.61 6.34
N PHE A 5 -6.45 -4.09 7.15
CA PHE A 5 -5.07 -3.88 6.73
C PHE A 5 -4.26 -5.18 6.66
N THR A 6 -4.57 -6.16 7.51
CA THR A 6 -3.95 -7.50 7.41
C THR A 6 -4.26 -8.13 6.06
N ARG A 7 -5.53 -8.08 5.63
CA ARG A 7 -5.94 -8.59 4.31
C ARG A 7 -5.25 -7.83 3.17
N LYS A 8 -5.05 -6.53 3.35
CA LYS A 8 -4.37 -5.70 2.35
C LYS A 8 -2.92 -6.11 2.20
N VAL A 9 -2.19 -6.33 3.30
CA VAL A 9 -0.81 -6.82 3.26
C VAL A 9 -0.73 -8.19 2.60
N ASP A 10 -1.63 -9.11 2.96
CA ASP A 10 -1.68 -10.44 2.36
C ASP A 10 -1.92 -10.36 0.85
N ARG A 11 -2.79 -9.46 0.42
CA ARG A 11 -3.05 -9.22 -1.01
C ARG A 11 -1.81 -8.74 -1.73
N TYR A 12 -1.05 -7.83 -1.13
CA TYR A 12 0.21 -7.35 -1.70
C TYR A 12 1.23 -8.49 -1.85
N LYS A 13 1.31 -9.38 -0.84
CA LYS A 13 2.19 -10.55 -0.92
C LYS A 13 1.78 -11.49 -2.05
N GLN A 14 0.48 -11.74 -2.21
CA GLN A 14 -0.04 -12.58 -3.28
C GLN A 14 0.25 -11.98 -4.66
N GLN A 15 0.09 -10.67 -4.80
CA GLN A 15 0.44 -9.97 -6.04
C GLN A 15 1.91 -10.14 -6.39
N GLY A 16 2.79 -10.03 -5.40
CA GLY A 16 4.22 -10.24 -5.60
C GLY A 16 4.55 -11.63 -6.07
N LYS A 17 3.98 -12.64 -5.42
CA LYS A 17 4.17 -14.05 -5.79
C LYS A 17 3.64 -14.34 -7.18
N LYS A 18 2.46 -13.83 -7.52
CA LYS A 18 1.85 -14.02 -8.84
C LYS A 18 2.67 -13.37 -9.94
N ALA A 19 3.29 -12.23 -9.66
CA ALA A 19 4.16 -11.52 -10.60
C ALA A 19 5.60 -12.07 -10.60
N LYS A 20 5.87 -13.13 -9.83
CA LYS A 20 7.19 -13.76 -9.67
C LYS A 20 8.23 -12.80 -9.09
N ARG A 21 7.79 -11.85 -8.26
CA ARG A 21 8.68 -10.97 -7.52
C ARG A 21 9.15 -11.67 -6.25
N GLU A 22 10.36 -11.34 -5.83
CA GLU A 22 10.86 -11.81 -4.54
C GLU A 22 10.06 -11.14 -3.41
N VAL A 23 9.57 -11.95 -2.47
CA VAL A 23 8.87 -11.45 -1.26
C VAL A 23 9.76 -11.70 -0.07
N ASN A 24 10.35 -10.63 0.46
CA ASN A 24 11.19 -10.69 1.65
C ASN A 24 10.37 -10.15 2.84
N ASP A 25 9.92 -11.04 3.71
CA ASP A 25 9.06 -10.67 4.85
C ASP A 25 9.75 -9.68 5.79
N ALA A 26 11.07 -9.70 5.88
CA ALA A 26 11.81 -8.77 6.75
C ALA A 26 11.72 -7.31 6.27
N CYS A 27 11.56 -7.10 4.95
CA CYS A 27 11.50 -5.78 4.33
C CYS A 27 10.11 -5.40 3.83
N PHE A 28 9.17 -6.34 3.87
CA PHE A 28 7.85 -6.15 3.28
C PHE A 28 7.01 -5.17 4.09
N VAL A 29 6.11 -4.45 3.41
CA VAL A 29 5.17 -3.53 4.06
C VAL A 29 4.37 -4.26 5.15
N THR A 30 4.15 -3.59 6.28
CA THR A 30 3.49 -4.16 7.44
C THR A 30 2.18 -3.42 7.74
N VAL A 31 1.32 -4.06 8.54
CA VAL A 31 0.11 -3.41 9.07
C VAL A 31 0.50 -2.16 9.86
N ALA A 32 1.59 -2.23 10.65
CA ALA A 32 2.07 -1.08 11.42
C ALA A 32 2.43 0.11 10.52
N TRP A 33 3.07 -0.14 9.37
CA TRP A 33 3.37 0.90 8.39
C TRP A 33 2.09 1.56 7.87
N LEU A 34 1.09 0.75 7.50
CA LEU A 34 -0.19 1.24 7.01
C LEU A 34 -0.91 2.07 8.07
N LEU A 35 -0.96 1.57 9.32
CA LEU A 35 -1.59 2.30 10.42
C LEU A 35 -0.88 3.63 10.68
N GLY A 36 0.44 3.66 10.56
CA GLY A 36 1.24 4.88 10.72
C GLY A 36 1.00 5.91 9.61
N CYS A 37 0.47 5.50 8.46
CA CYS A 37 0.13 6.39 7.36
C CYS A 37 -1.25 7.03 7.49
N LEU A 38 -2.12 6.50 8.36
CA LEU A 38 -3.43 7.10 8.59
C LEU A 38 -3.25 8.49 9.21
N GLY A 39 -4.00 9.45 8.70
CA GLY A 39 -3.89 10.85 9.11
C GLY A 39 -2.82 11.64 8.35
N LYS A 40 -1.98 10.97 7.57
CA LYS A 40 -1.06 11.64 6.64
C LYS A 40 -1.80 11.95 5.33
N CYS A 41 -1.13 12.65 4.43
CA CYS A 41 -1.70 13.03 3.14
C CYS A 41 -1.21 12.09 2.02
N CYS A 42 -2.06 11.91 1.01
CA CYS A 42 -1.68 11.20 -0.20
C CYS A 42 -0.47 11.86 -0.86
N SER A 43 0.52 11.07 -1.25
CA SER A 43 1.74 11.56 -1.92
C SER A 43 1.44 12.13 -3.30
N GLY A 44 0.31 11.78 -3.92
CA GLY A 44 -0.07 12.26 -5.25
C GLY A 44 -0.90 13.53 -5.22
N CYS A 45 -2.03 13.53 -4.49
CA CYS A 45 -3.01 14.62 -4.54
C CYS A 45 -3.13 15.42 -3.24
N GLY A 46 -2.51 14.97 -2.16
CA GLY A 46 -2.55 15.65 -0.88
C GLY A 46 -3.78 15.40 -0.03
N ASP A 47 -4.73 14.57 -0.49
CA ASP A 47 -5.92 14.23 0.28
C ASP A 47 -5.57 13.43 1.53
N ALA A 48 -6.32 13.64 2.61
CA ALA A 48 -6.12 12.90 3.85
C ALA A 48 -6.36 11.40 3.64
N LEU A 49 -5.48 10.59 4.22
CA LEU A 49 -5.60 9.13 4.22
C LEU A 49 -6.32 8.70 5.50
N VAL A 50 -7.49 8.13 5.34
CA VAL A 50 -8.40 7.86 6.46
C VAL A 50 -8.95 6.44 6.42
N TYR A 51 -9.44 5.99 7.56
CA TYR A 51 -10.21 4.75 7.69
C TYR A 51 -11.57 5.10 8.27
N GLU A 52 -12.63 4.86 7.48
CA GLU A 52 -14.00 5.17 7.88
C GLU A 52 -14.95 4.07 7.43
N LYS A 53 -15.90 3.71 8.30
CA LYS A 53 -16.97 2.76 7.98
C LYS A 53 -16.47 1.44 7.38
N GLY A 54 -15.38 0.91 7.93
CA GLY A 54 -14.80 -0.35 7.49
C GLY A 54 -13.97 -0.27 6.21
N LYS A 55 -13.71 0.93 5.70
CA LYS A 55 -12.96 1.15 4.47
C LYS A 55 -11.89 2.22 4.63
N SER A 56 -10.86 2.14 3.80
CA SER A 56 -9.81 3.15 3.75
C SER A 56 -9.45 3.48 2.31
N ASN A 57 -9.11 4.74 2.08
CA ASN A 57 -8.54 5.16 0.79
C ASN A 57 -7.02 4.94 0.72
N LEU A 58 -6.40 4.53 1.84
CA LEU A 58 -4.95 4.33 1.92
C LEU A 58 -4.51 3.12 1.10
N THR A 59 -3.50 3.33 0.28
CA THR A 59 -2.79 2.27 -0.43
C THR A 59 -1.29 2.48 -0.31
N ALA A 60 -0.51 1.42 -0.51
CA ALA A 60 0.93 1.49 -0.66
C ALA A 60 1.25 1.45 -2.15
N ASN A 61 1.80 2.53 -2.68
CA ASN A 61 2.17 2.60 -4.10
C ASN A 61 3.66 2.32 -4.25
N ARG A 62 3.99 1.37 -5.16
CA ARG A 62 5.39 1.02 -5.43
C ARG A 62 6.07 2.10 -6.25
N ILE A 63 7.26 2.49 -5.83
CA ILE A 63 8.11 3.46 -6.54
C ILE A 63 8.69 2.80 -7.79
N ASP A 64 9.26 1.61 -7.63
CA ASP A 64 9.80 0.78 -8.71
C ASP A 64 8.88 -0.42 -8.92
N ASN A 65 8.26 -0.51 -10.09
CA ASN A 65 7.30 -1.56 -10.40
C ASN A 65 7.93 -2.96 -10.53
N SER A 66 9.23 -3.05 -10.68
CA SER A 66 9.94 -4.32 -10.73
C SER A 66 10.18 -4.92 -9.34
N VAL A 67 10.02 -4.11 -8.30
CA VAL A 67 10.20 -4.51 -6.90
C VAL A 67 8.82 -4.58 -6.23
N GLY A 68 8.67 -5.50 -5.27
CA GLY A 68 7.41 -5.66 -4.55
C GLY A 68 7.12 -4.53 -3.54
N HIS A 69 6.12 -4.76 -2.70
CA HIS A 69 5.69 -3.80 -1.70
C HIS A 69 6.62 -3.82 -0.47
N GLU A 70 7.89 -3.52 -0.68
CA GLU A 70 8.86 -3.38 0.40
C GLU A 70 8.76 -1.98 0.99
N ILE A 71 9.06 -1.84 2.30
CA ILE A 71 8.94 -0.56 3.02
C ILE A 71 9.72 0.55 2.33
N ASP A 72 10.90 0.25 1.80
CA ASP A 72 11.75 1.23 1.11
C ASP A 72 11.27 1.55 -0.31
N ASN A 73 10.30 0.80 -0.82
CA ASN A 73 9.82 0.91 -2.20
C ASN A 73 8.38 1.39 -2.29
N VAL A 74 7.78 1.82 -1.19
CA VAL A 74 6.37 2.25 -1.19
C VAL A 74 6.22 3.65 -0.61
N VAL A 75 5.21 4.34 -1.11
CA VAL A 75 4.76 5.62 -0.56
C VAL A 75 3.26 5.54 -0.29
N PRO A 76 2.75 6.24 0.74
CA PRO A 76 1.32 6.26 1.00
C PRO A 76 0.59 7.07 -0.07
N MET A 77 -0.45 6.50 -0.64
CA MET A 77 -1.21 7.12 -1.73
C MET A 77 -2.67 6.73 -1.62
N CYS A 78 -3.59 7.61 -2.01
CA CYS A 78 -5.00 7.25 -2.04
C CYS A 78 -5.28 6.32 -3.22
N CYS A 79 -6.36 5.53 -3.11
CA CYS A 79 -6.69 4.56 -4.15
C CYS A 79 -6.93 5.21 -5.53
N TRP A 80 -7.44 6.44 -5.57
CA TRP A 80 -7.62 7.19 -6.81
C TRP A 80 -6.29 7.43 -7.54
N CYS A 81 -5.33 8.00 -6.83
CA CYS A 81 -4.02 8.29 -7.41
C CYS A 81 -3.27 7.02 -7.79
N ASN A 82 -3.35 5.99 -6.95
CA ASN A 82 -2.70 4.72 -7.23
C ASN A 82 -3.27 4.07 -8.49
N CYS A 83 -4.60 4.07 -8.64
CA CYS A 83 -5.25 3.56 -9.85
C CYS A 83 -4.87 4.38 -11.09
N ALA A 84 -4.83 5.70 -10.98
CA ALA A 84 -4.46 6.58 -12.10
C ALA A 84 -3.03 6.30 -12.58
N LEU A 85 -2.08 6.11 -11.65
CA LEU A 85 -0.69 5.79 -11.99
C LEU A 85 -0.56 4.39 -12.59
N SER A 86 -1.38 3.44 -12.15
CA SER A 86 -1.35 2.07 -12.68
C SER A 86 -1.81 2.00 -14.14
N ASN A 87 -2.53 3.00 -14.62
CA ASN A 87 -3.04 3.05 -16.00
C ASN A 87 -2.09 3.81 -16.95
N LEU A 88 -0.97 4.26 -16.44
CA LEU A 88 0.06 4.89 -17.23
C LEU A 88 1.10 3.87 -17.66
#